data_3a367e9c922d784f8d7a786868bcbed3
#
_entry.id   3a367e9c922d784f8d7a786868bcbed3
#
_cell.length_a   1.000
_cell.length_b   1.000
_cell.length_c   1.000
_cell.angle_alpha   90.00
_cell.angle_beta   90.00
_cell.angle_gamma   90.00
#
_symmetry.space_group_name_H-M   'P 1'
#
loop_
_entity.id
_entity.type
_entity.pdbx_description
1 polymer ?
#
loop_
_entity_poly.entity_id
_entity_poly.type
_entity_poly.pdbx_seq_one_letter_code
_entity_poly.pdbx_strand_id
1 'polypeptide(L)'
;HGILPSHLTLHSYGLMIALGILAAFYIVLKKAKKFGLDSDKVSSLFIWVIAAAFVGGKLFFFMEDIGKYTANPSLIKGAMGGGFVFYGSLIFAIPTIVWWLRRHKVPVRPFLDILAFAGPVVHSFGRIGCFLAGCCHGKVCESWMGVTFSHPNTLAAIKDTPLYPTQ
;
A
#
# COMPACT_ATOMS: atom_id res chain seq x y z
N HIS A 1 14.06 24.05 2.50
CA HIS A 1 15.49 23.76 2.73
C HIS A 1 15.56 22.41 3.41
N GLY A 2 15.95 21.37 2.64
CA GLY A 2 15.91 19.98 3.07
C GLY A 2 17.00 19.67 4.11
N ILE A 3 16.58 19.10 5.21
CA ILE A 3 17.43 18.54 6.27
C ILE A 3 17.96 17.13 5.89
N LEU A 4 17.58 16.62 4.72
CA LEU A 4 17.95 15.29 4.24
C LEU A 4 18.94 15.37 3.08
N PRO A 5 19.95 14.46 3.04
CA PRO A 5 20.91 14.42 1.93
C PRO A 5 20.18 14.17 0.60
N SER A 6 20.69 14.78 -0.46
CA SER A 6 20.10 14.83 -1.81
C SER A 6 19.75 13.46 -2.47
N HIS A 7 20.13 12.36 -1.83
CA HIS A 7 19.88 11.00 -2.30
C HIS A 7 18.63 10.32 -1.68
N LEU A 8 18.00 10.94 -0.68
CA LEU A 8 16.83 10.40 -0.01
C LEU A 8 15.58 11.20 -0.39
N THR A 9 15.02 10.91 -1.56
CA THR A 9 13.70 11.44 -1.94
C THR A 9 12.62 10.67 -1.18
N LEU A 10 12.16 11.21 -0.06
CA LEU A 10 10.98 10.70 0.64
C LEU A 10 9.75 11.00 -0.22
N HIS A 11 9.28 9.98 -0.91
CA HIS A 11 8.01 10.08 -1.63
C HIS A 11 6.86 10.14 -0.61
N SER A 12 6.06 11.18 -0.65
CA SER A 12 4.92 11.39 0.25
C SER A 12 3.96 10.20 0.26
N TYR A 13 3.80 9.52 -0.87
CA TYR A 13 3.02 8.29 -0.97
C TYR A 13 3.57 7.18 -0.06
N GLY A 14 4.87 6.91 -0.12
CA GLY A 14 5.51 5.88 0.71
C GLY A 14 5.42 6.20 2.21
N LEU A 15 5.55 7.48 2.57
CA LEU A 15 5.38 7.93 3.95
C LEU A 15 3.96 7.67 4.45
N MET A 16 2.94 8.01 3.66
CA MET A 16 1.55 7.77 4.04
C MET A 16 1.24 6.28 4.19
N ILE A 17 1.74 5.42 3.31
CA ILE A 17 1.61 3.96 3.45
C ILE A 17 2.28 3.48 4.74
N ALA A 18 3.48 3.93 5.06
CA ALA A 18 4.17 3.57 6.29
C ALA A 18 3.38 3.97 7.54
N LEU A 19 2.85 5.20 7.57
CA LEU A 19 1.99 5.67 8.66
C LEU A 19 0.70 4.84 8.77
N GLY A 20 0.08 4.49 7.65
CA GLY A 20 -1.11 3.62 7.63
C GLY A 20 -0.83 2.24 8.20
N ILE A 21 0.30 1.63 7.83
CA ILE A 21 0.73 0.33 8.37
C ILE A 21 1.00 0.42 9.88
N LEU A 22 1.68 1.47 10.35
CA LEU A 22 1.93 1.70 11.78
C LEU A 22 0.63 1.88 12.57
N ALA A 23 -0.34 2.64 12.03
CA ALA A 23 -1.65 2.81 12.63
C ALA A 23 -2.41 1.48 12.72
N ALA A 24 -2.42 0.69 11.65
CA ALA A 24 -3.03 -0.64 11.63
C ALA A 24 -2.34 -1.59 12.63
N PHE A 25 -1.01 -1.58 12.66
CA PHE A 25 -0.23 -2.37 13.62
C PHE A 25 -0.64 -2.05 15.07
N TYR A 26 -0.72 -0.77 15.41
CA TYR A 26 -1.15 -0.32 16.74
C TYR A 26 -2.57 -0.79 17.10
N ILE A 27 -3.51 -0.66 16.15
CA ILE A 27 -4.90 -1.12 16.32
C ILE A 27 -4.94 -2.62 16.56
N VAL A 28 -4.26 -3.39 15.72
CA VAL A 28 -4.21 -4.86 15.82
C VAL A 28 -3.53 -5.27 17.14
N LEU A 29 -2.40 -4.66 17.49
CA LEU A 29 -1.68 -4.94 18.74
C LEU A 29 -2.57 -4.74 19.96
N LYS A 30 -3.30 -3.62 20.02
CA LYS A 30 -4.18 -3.29 21.14
C LYS A 30 -5.36 -4.27 21.24
N LYS A 31 -5.94 -4.65 20.11
CA LYS A 31 -7.13 -5.54 20.08
C LYS A 31 -6.77 -7.03 20.15
N ALA A 32 -5.61 -7.43 19.65
CA ALA A 32 -5.17 -8.82 19.62
C ALA A 32 -4.85 -9.40 21.02
N LYS A 33 -4.59 -8.55 22.00
CA LYS A 33 -4.36 -8.96 23.40
C LYS A 33 -5.48 -9.84 23.95
N LYS A 34 -6.73 -9.60 23.55
CA LYS A 34 -7.88 -10.43 23.95
C LYS A 34 -7.82 -11.89 23.44
N PHE A 35 -6.96 -12.18 22.46
CA PHE A 35 -6.71 -13.53 21.95
C PHE A 35 -5.41 -14.14 22.46
N GLY A 36 -4.79 -13.54 23.49
CA GLY A 36 -3.52 -13.99 24.04
C GLY A 36 -2.33 -13.76 23.09
N LEU A 37 -2.46 -12.83 22.13
CA LEU A 37 -1.38 -12.42 21.26
C LEU A 37 -0.63 -11.24 21.91
N ASP A 38 0.65 -11.46 22.11
CA ASP A 38 1.60 -10.46 22.55
C ASP A 38 2.18 -9.67 21.34
N SER A 39 3.03 -8.69 21.65
CA SER A 39 3.67 -7.84 20.63
C SER A 39 4.46 -8.63 19.61
N ASP A 40 5.17 -9.69 20.05
CA ASP A 40 6.06 -10.46 19.18
C ASP A 40 5.28 -11.29 18.15
N LYS A 41 4.16 -11.87 18.59
CA LYS A 41 3.27 -12.60 17.69
C LYS A 41 2.60 -11.68 16.69
N VAL A 42 2.13 -10.51 17.13
CA VAL A 42 1.55 -9.50 16.21
C VAL A 42 2.60 -9.01 15.23
N SER A 43 3.83 -8.74 15.68
CA SER A 43 4.93 -8.33 14.79
C SER A 43 5.26 -9.43 13.78
N SER A 44 5.31 -10.69 14.21
CA SER A 44 5.51 -11.83 13.31
C SER A 44 4.42 -11.91 12.24
N LEU A 45 3.14 -11.76 12.62
CA LEU A 45 2.05 -11.73 11.65
C LEU A 45 2.24 -10.62 10.60
N PHE A 46 2.55 -9.41 11.05
CA PHE A 46 2.75 -8.27 10.14
C PHE A 46 3.92 -8.50 9.18
N ILE A 47 5.04 -9.04 9.65
CA ILE A 47 6.20 -9.37 8.79
C ILE A 47 5.80 -10.36 7.70
N TRP A 48 5.11 -11.46 8.06
CA TRP A 48 4.66 -12.46 7.10
C TRP A 48 3.66 -11.88 6.08
N VAL A 49 2.72 -11.07 6.54
CA VAL A 49 1.71 -10.44 5.68
C VAL A 49 2.34 -9.43 4.72
N ILE A 50 3.27 -8.58 5.21
CA ILE A 50 3.97 -7.62 4.37
C ILE A 50 4.83 -8.34 3.32
N ALA A 51 5.57 -9.38 3.71
CA ALA A 51 6.37 -10.17 2.78
C ALA A 51 5.50 -10.85 1.71
N ALA A 52 4.39 -11.47 2.12
CA ALA A 52 3.46 -12.13 1.20
C ALA A 52 2.80 -11.12 0.25
N ALA A 53 2.37 -9.96 0.77
CA ALA A 53 1.78 -8.88 -0.03
C ALA A 53 2.79 -8.35 -1.06
N PHE A 54 4.05 -8.16 -0.65
CA PHE A 54 5.10 -7.69 -1.56
C PHE A 54 5.38 -8.72 -2.67
N VAL A 55 5.54 -9.98 -2.31
CA VAL A 55 5.76 -11.07 -3.28
C VAL A 55 4.58 -11.18 -4.24
N GLY A 56 3.34 -11.20 -3.72
CA GLY A 56 2.15 -11.30 -4.54
C GLY A 56 1.97 -10.12 -5.48
N GLY A 57 2.16 -8.89 -4.98
CA GLY A 57 2.05 -7.68 -5.78
C GLY A 57 3.10 -7.60 -6.91
N LYS A 58 4.32 -8.05 -6.64
CA LYS A 58 5.38 -8.12 -7.65
C LYS A 58 5.17 -9.26 -8.64
N LEU A 59 4.76 -10.43 -8.17
CA LEU A 59 4.48 -11.56 -9.04
C LEU A 59 3.41 -11.20 -10.07
N PHE A 60 2.28 -10.64 -9.64
CA PHE A 60 1.20 -10.23 -10.53
C PHE A 60 1.63 -9.10 -11.47
N PHE A 61 2.45 -8.17 -11.01
CA PHE A 61 3.02 -7.12 -11.85
C PHE A 61 3.86 -7.69 -13.01
N PHE A 62 4.69 -8.70 -12.75
CA PHE A 62 5.45 -9.36 -13.79
C PHE A 62 4.58 -10.25 -14.70
N MET A 63 3.51 -10.85 -14.16
CA MET A 63 2.58 -11.67 -14.95
C MET A 63 1.76 -10.84 -15.92
N GLU A 64 1.40 -9.60 -15.58
CA GLU A 64 0.61 -8.69 -16.41
C GLU A 64 1.31 -8.38 -17.75
N ASP A 65 2.65 -8.24 -17.72
CA ASP A 65 3.47 -7.90 -18.88
C ASP A 65 4.51 -8.99 -19.21
N ILE A 66 4.19 -10.26 -18.96
CA ILE A 66 5.16 -11.37 -19.09
C ILE A 66 5.84 -11.42 -20.48
N GLY A 67 5.09 -11.15 -21.55
CA GLY A 67 5.63 -11.13 -22.92
C GLY A 67 6.68 -10.05 -23.12
N LYS A 68 6.56 -8.91 -22.45
CA LYS A 68 7.51 -7.80 -22.52
C LYS A 68 8.83 -8.14 -21.80
N TYR A 69 8.74 -8.81 -20.66
CA TYR A 69 9.91 -9.21 -19.87
C TYR A 69 10.64 -10.42 -20.46
N THR A 70 9.93 -11.33 -21.12
CA THR A 70 10.54 -12.46 -21.85
C THR A 70 11.26 -12.00 -23.10
N ALA A 71 10.72 -10.98 -23.81
CA ALA A 71 11.38 -10.40 -24.99
C ALA A 71 12.63 -9.58 -24.64
N ASN A 72 12.62 -8.89 -23.49
CA ASN A 72 13.71 -8.01 -23.05
C ASN A 72 14.02 -8.17 -21.55
N PRO A 73 14.81 -9.18 -21.14
CA PRO A 73 15.11 -9.45 -19.73
C PRO A 73 15.82 -8.30 -18.99
N SER A 74 16.51 -7.41 -19.71
CA SER A 74 17.16 -6.23 -19.13
C SER A 74 16.18 -5.26 -18.44
N LEU A 75 14.90 -5.26 -18.86
CA LEU A 75 13.86 -4.42 -18.27
C LEU A 75 13.48 -4.85 -16.84
N ILE A 76 13.76 -6.10 -16.46
CA ILE A 76 13.45 -6.62 -15.13
C ILE A 76 14.14 -5.82 -14.03
N LYS A 77 15.41 -5.41 -14.25
CA LYS A 77 16.17 -4.62 -13.26
C LYS A 77 15.49 -3.27 -12.97
N GLY A 78 15.02 -2.58 -14.01
CA GLY A 78 14.27 -1.33 -13.85
C GLY A 78 12.89 -1.54 -13.22
N ALA A 79 12.21 -2.61 -13.58
CA ALA A 79 10.91 -2.99 -13.07
C ALA A 79 10.91 -3.41 -11.60
N MET A 80 12.06 -3.87 -11.06
CA MET A 80 12.20 -4.18 -9.63
C MET A 80 11.99 -2.96 -8.73
N GLY A 81 12.41 -1.77 -9.17
CA GLY A 81 12.23 -0.51 -8.43
C GLY A 81 10.85 0.14 -8.56
N GLY A 82 10.06 -0.24 -9.57
CA GLY A 82 8.73 0.32 -9.85
C GLY A 82 7.66 -0.75 -9.99
N GLY A 83 6.41 -0.33 -10.12
CA GLY A 83 5.27 -1.19 -10.41
C GLY A 83 4.87 -2.15 -9.28
N PHE A 84 3.55 -2.27 -9.08
CA PHE A 84 2.99 -3.09 -8.00
C PHE A 84 1.50 -3.30 -8.25
N VAL A 85 1.03 -4.54 -8.21
CA VAL A 85 -0.38 -4.87 -8.42
C VAL A 85 -1.05 -5.17 -7.08
N PHE A 86 -1.98 -4.30 -6.69
CA PHE A 86 -2.68 -4.38 -5.41
C PHE A 86 -3.45 -5.70 -5.22
N TYR A 87 -4.14 -6.17 -6.25
CA TYR A 87 -4.90 -7.44 -6.16
C TYR A 87 -4.00 -8.64 -5.94
N GLY A 88 -2.80 -8.66 -6.53
CA GLY A 88 -1.80 -9.70 -6.28
C GLY A 88 -1.40 -9.75 -4.81
N SER A 89 -1.26 -8.59 -4.17
CA SER A 89 -0.98 -8.50 -2.74
C SER A 89 -2.10 -9.09 -1.89
N LEU A 90 -3.36 -8.83 -2.21
CA LEU A 90 -4.50 -9.37 -1.47
C LEU A 90 -4.59 -10.90 -1.59
N ILE A 91 -4.38 -11.42 -2.81
CA ILE A 91 -4.43 -12.86 -3.09
C ILE A 91 -3.39 -13.62 -2.25
N PHE A 92 -2.24 -13.03 -1.97
CA PHE A 92 -1.21 -13.64 -1.15
C PHE A 92 -1.36 -13.32 0.34
N ALA A 93 -1.74 -12.10 0.69
CA ALA A 93 -1.87 -11.68 2.09
C ALA A 93 -3.00 -12.42 2.83
N ILE A 94 -4.18 -12.57 2.20
CA ILE A 94 -5.33 -13.20 2.86
C ILE A 94 -5.07 -14.66 3.24
N PRO A 95 -4.59 -15.54 2.34
CA PRO A 95 -4.23 -16.90 2.72
C PRO A 95 -3.12 -16.95 3.78
N THR A 96 -2.14 -16.06 3.71
CA THR A 96 -1.05 -15.98 4.69
C THR A 96 -1.58 -15.64 6.08
N ILE A 97 -2.51 -14.69 6.19
CA ILE A 97 -3.19 -14.36 7.45
C ILE A 97 -3.92 -15.59 8.00
N VAL A 98 -4.74 -16.23 7.17
CA VAL A 98 -5.52 -17.42 7.59
C VAL A 98 -4.60 -18.56 8.02
N TRP A 99 -3.56 -18.83 7.26
CA TRP A 99 -2.56 -19.84 7.58
C TRP A 99 -1.88 -19.54 8.91
N TRP A 100 -1.40 -18.31 9.10
CA TRP A 100 -0.70 -17.88 10.32
C TRP A 100 -1.62 -18.01 11.55
N LEU A 101 -2.87 -17.53 11.47
CA LEU A 101 -3.84 -17.61 12.56
C LEU A 101 -4.13 -19.06 12.94
N ARG A 102 -4.34 -19.95 11.95
CA ARG A 102 -4.55 -21.38 12.21
C ARG A 102 -3.33 -22.04 12.85
N ARG A 103 -2.13 -21.69 12.39
CA ARG A 103 -0.86 -22.19 12.95
C ARG A 103 -0.69 -21.84 14.42
N HIS A 104 -1.16 -20.67 14.83
CA HIS A 104 -1.08 -20.17 16.20
C HIS A 104 -2.36 -20.43 17.02
N LYS A 105 -3.29 -21.24 16.49
CA LYS A 105 -4.58 -21.58 17.15
C LYS A 105 -5.43 -20.36 17.53
N VAL A 106 -5.33 -19.29 16.75
CA VAL A 106 -6.14 -18.07 16.93
C VAL A 106 -7.43 -18.24 16.15
N PRO A 107 -8.60 -17.89 16.73
CA PRO A 107 -9.88 -17.97 16.03
C PRO A 107 -9.90 -17.00 14.85
N VAL A 108 -10.04 -17.55 13.63
CA VAL A 108 -9.88 -16.77 12.37
C VAL A 108 -10.95 -15.70 12.23
N ARG A 109 -12.23 -16.06 12.38
CA ARG A 109 -13.36 -15.11 12.16
C ARG A 109 -13.27 -13.87 13.05
N PRO A 110 -13.22 -14.00 14.40
CA PRO A 110 -13.13 -12.82 15.26
C PRO A 110 -11.84 -12.00 15.06
N PHE A 111 -10.77 -12.63 14.59
CA PHE A 111 -9.54 -11.89 14.28
C PHE A 111 -9.66 -11.12 12.96
N LEU A 112 -10.34 -11.69 11.95
CA LEU A 112 -10.64 -10.99 10.70
C LEU A 112 -11.49 -9.74 10.93
N ASP A 113 -12.38 -9.73 11.93
CA ASP A 113 -13.15 -8.52 12.29
C ASP A 113 -12.23 -7.38 12.73
N ILE A 114 -11.14 -7.69 13.44
CA ILE A 114 -10.12 -6.69 13.80
C ILE A 114 -9.41 -6.16 12.55
N LEU A 115 -9.07 -7.06 11.61
CA LEU A 115 -8.41 -6.68 10.36
C LEU A 115 -9.35 -5.91 9.45
N ALA A 116 -10.63 -6.25 9.42
CA ALA A 116 -11.65 -5.51 8.68
C ALA A 116 -11.79 -4.06 9.18
N PHE A 117 -11.49 -3.80 10.45
CA PHE A 117 -11.41 -2.44 10.98
C PHE A 117 -10.07 -1.75 10.68
N ALA A 118 -8.96 -2.50 10.74
CA ALA A 118 -7.63 -1.95 10.49
C ALA A 118 -7.37 -1.70 8.98
N GLY A 119 -7.93 -2.51 8.09
CA GLY A 119 -7.76 -2.38 6.65
C GLY A 119 -8.19 -1.03 6.06
N PRO A 120 -9.40 -0.53 6.34
CA PRO A 120 -9.84 0.79 5.91
C PRO A 120 -8.93 1.92 6.39
N VAL A 121 -8.31 1.79 7.57
CA VAL A 121 -7.34 2.79 8.07
C VAL A 121 -6.14 2.85 7.14
N VAL A 122 -5.52 1.71 6.80
CA VAL A 122 -4.39 1.67 5.84
C VAL A 122 -4.83 2.24 4.48
N HIS A 123 -6.02 1.85 4.03
CA HIS A 123 -6.56 2.33 2.75
C HIS A 123 -6.75 3.84 2.74
N SER A 124 -7.27 4.44 3.82
CA SER A 124 -7.44 5.89 3.95
C SER A 124 -6.11 6.63 3.84
N PHE A 125 -5.07 6.15 4.55
CA PHE A 125 -3.72 6.71 4.41
C PHE A 125 -3.19 6.57 2.99
N GLY A 126 -3.45 5.44 2.33
CA GLY A 126 -3.09 5.24 0.92
C GLY A 126 -3.76 6.25 0.00
N ARG A 127 -5.06 6.54 0.21
CA ARG A 127 -5.80 7.55 -0.57
C ARG A 127 -5.27 8.96 -0.34
N ILE A 128 -4.91 9.31 0.90
CA ILE A 128 -4.22 10.56 1.21
C ILE A 128 -2.87 10.60 0.49
N GLY A 129 -2.13 9.50 0.47
CA GLY A 129 -0.87 9.37 -0.27
C GLY A 129 -1.05 9.59 -1.77
N CYS A 130 -2.10 9.02 -2.38
CA CYS A 130 -2.45 9.27 -3.78
C CYS A 130 -2.76 10.76 -4.05
N PHE A 131 -3.49 11.39 -3.15
CA PHE A 131 -3.79 12.82 -3.25
C PHE A 131 -2.51 13.67 -3.23
N LEU A 132 -1.61 13.40 -2.26
CA LEU A 132 -0.33 14.12 -2.15
C LEU A 132 0.62 13.87 -3.33
N ALA A 133 0.55 12.70 -3.95
CA ALA A 133 1.32 12.36 -5.14
C ALA A 133 0.70 12.91 -6.44
N GLY A 134 -0.55 13.38 -6.39
CA GLY A 134 -1.30 13.83 -7.56
C GLY A 134 -1.69 12.71 -8.52
N CYS A 135 -1.83 11.47 -8.02
CA CYS A 135 -2.28 10.34 -8.83
C CYS A 135 -3.75 9.98 -8.54
N CYS A 136 -4.36 9.17 -9.41
CA CYS A 136 -5.74 8.67 -9.25
C CYS A 136 -6.80 9.79 -9.19
N HIS A 137 -6.54 10.92 -9.82
CA HIS A 137 -7.48 12.02 -9.95
C HIS A 137 -8.59 11.70 -10.96
N GLY A 138 -9.70 12.45 -10.90
CA GLY A 138 -10.79 12.38 -11.87
C GLY A 138 -10.54 13.19 -13.14
N LYS A 139 -11.63 13.49 -13.85
CA LYS A 139 -11.62 14.34 -15.06
C LYS A 139 -11.35 15.80 -14.72
N VAL A 140 -11.16 16.62 -15.75
CA VAL A 140 -11.08 18.08 -15.63
C VAL A 140 -12.32 18.60 -14.92
N CYS A 141 -12.13 19.50 -13.96
CA CYS A 141 -13.16 20.08 -13.12
C CYS A 141 -13.26 21.57 -13.38
N GLU A 142 -14.38 22.03 -13.88
CA GLU A 142 -14.68 23.46 -14.05
C GLU A 142 -15.36 24.09 -12.82
N SER A 143 -15.51 23.31 -11.74
CA SER A 143 -16.16 23.72 -10.50
C SER A 143 -15.14 24.19 -9.46
N TRP A 144 -15.61 24.90 -8.44
CA TRP A 144 -14.82 25.34 -7.27
C TRP A 144 -14.18 24.18 -6.47
N MET A 145 -14.63 22.94 -6.66
CA MET A 145 -14.07 21.74 -6.03
C MET A 145 -12.81 21.18 -6.75
N GLY A 146 -12.40 21.80 -7.86
CA GLY A 146 -11.23 21.38 -8.60
C GLY A 146 -9.94 21.62 -7.84
N VAL A 147 -9.05 20.61 -7.84
CA VAL A 147 -7.70 20.69 -7.24
C VAL A 147 -6.68 20.71 -8.36
N THR A 148 -5.76 21.68 -8.31
CA THR A 148 -4.68 21.82 -9.30
C THR A 148 -3.38 21.23 -8.74
N PHE A 149 -2.77 20.34 -9.50
CA PHE A 149 -1.50 19.69 -9.15
C PHE A 149 -0.36 20.35 -9.95
N SER A 150 0.29 21.34 -9.35
CA SER A 150 1.34 22.14 -10.02
C SER A 150 2.77 21.73 -9.66
N HIS A 151 2.96 20.79 -8.71
CA HIS A 151 4.30 20.39 -8.31
C HIS A 151 5.04 19.66 -9.45
N PRO A 152 6.34 19.96 -9.71
CA PRO A 152 7.10 19.35 -10.82
C PRO A 152 7.11 17.83 -10.82
N ASN A 153 7.12 17.22 -9.63
CA ASN A 153 7.16 15.76 -9.43
C ASN A 153 5.78 15.12 -9.27
N THR A 154 4.69 15.85 -9.55
CA THR A 154 3.34 15.27 -9.50
C THR A 154 3.18 14.18 -10.55
N LEU A 155 2.43 13.13 -10.22
CA LEU A 155 2.05 12.06 -11.13
C LEU A 155 0.80 12.40 -11.97
N ALA A 156 0.22 13.58 -11.78
CA ALA A 156 -0.93 14.03 -12.56
C ALA A 156 -0.58 14.10 -14.05
N ALA A 157 -1.41 13.45 -14.86
CA ALA A 157 -1.23 13.43 -16.32
C ALA A 157 -1.42 14.82 -16.94
N ILE A 158 -2.28 15.65 -16.34
CA ILE A 158 -2.57 17.02 -16.76
C ILE A 158 -2.19 17.92 -15.60
N LYS A 159 -1.10 18.69 -15.79
CA LYS A 159 -0.63 19.66 -14.80
C LYS A 159 -1.34 21.00 -14.99
N ASP A 160 -1.37 21.78 -13.92
CA ASP A 160 -1.90 23.16 -13.90
C ASP A 160 -3.36 23.30 -14.36
N THR A 161 -4.10 22.20 -14.41
CA THR A 161 -5.53 22.18 -14.73
C THR A 161 -6.29 21.63 -13.52
N PRO A 162 -7.42 22.25 -13.13
CA PRO A 162 -8.25 21.76 -12.03
C PRO A 162 -8.82 20.38 -12.37
N LEU A 163 -8.65 19.42 -11.45
CA LEU A 163 -9.11 18.04 -11.59
C LEU A 163 -9.99 17.66 -10.40
N TYR A 164 -10.98 16.80 -10.61
CA TYR A 164 -11.78 16.26 -9.50
C TYR A 164 -10.91 15.44 -8.56
N PRO A 165 -10.84 15.75 -7.24
CA PRO A 165 -10.14 14.94 -6.25
C PRO A 165 -10.98 13.70 -5.92
N THR A 166 -10.71 12.60 -6.63
CA THR A 166 -11.42 11.32 -6.46
C THR A 166 -10.68 10.32 -5.58
N GLN A 167 -9.59 10.78 -4.95
CA GLN A 167 -8.74 9.98 -4.07
C GLN A 167 -9.42 9.54 -2.77
#